data_684f19ac0fc27f08ee7ab0759482826e
#
_entry.id   684f19ac0fc27f08ee7ab0759482826e
#
_cell.length_a   1.000
_cell.length_b   1.000
_cell.length_c   1.000
_cell.angle_alpha   90.00
_cell.angle_beta   90.00
_cell.angle_gamma   90.00
#
_symmetry.space_group_name_H-M   'P 1'
#
loop_
_entity.id
_entity.type
_entity.pdbx_description
1 polymer ?
#
loop_
_entity_poly.entity_id
_entity_poly.type
_entity_poly.pdbx_seq_one_letter_code
_entity_poly.pdbx_strand_id
1 'polypeptide(L)'
;MLTFLGQRLIQALIVMFVISLVAFAIQDNLGDPLREMVGQSVSLAERQALRDEMGLNDPYLTKYSRFIVNALHGDLGTSYFLKKPVLDIILDKLQATLELVFGAALIILFVSIPLGVYSAIHPKSISTKIIMTLSSLGISVPVFLTAIMLMYIFSIELNWLPSYGRGDTINVWGWETGFLTKDGLLHLILPCISLASIMLPLFIRLVRSEMLEALGSEYVKFATAKGLSLQKIYYQHALKNTMLPVITVGGVQIGTMIAYTILTETVFQWPGTGFLFLDAINRVDTPVITAYVIFVGLIFVVTNTFVDLLYGLINPTVDITGKGA
;
A
#
# COMPACT_ATOMS: atom_id res chain seq x y z
N MET A 1 -0.23 9.32 -26.96
CA MET A 1 0.68 8.79 -25.96
C MET A 1 1.60 9.84 -25.35
N LEU A 2 2.40 10.59 -26.13
CA LEU A 2 3.28 11.64 -25.58
C LEU A 2 2.53 12.73 -24.80
N THR A 3 1.38 13.18 -25.30
CA THR A 3 0.53 14.18 -24.62
C THR A 3 -0.03 13.65 -23.28
N PHE A 4 -0.44 12.39 -23.26
CA PHE A 4 -0.91 11.71 -22.05
C PHE A 4 0.22 11.60 -21.00
N LEU A 5 1.40 11.12 -21.41
CA LEU A 5 2.57 11.07 -20.54
C LEU A 5 2.96 12.44 -20.00
N GLY A 6 2.91 13.48 -20.84
CA GLY A 6 3.17 14.86 -20.42
C GLY A 6 2.17 15.37 -19.37
N GLN A 7 0.87 15.11 -19.56
CA GLN A 7 -0.16 15.47 -18.59
C GLN A 7 0.02 14.72 -17.27
N ARG A 8 0.35 13.42 -17.31
CA ARG A 8 0.62 12.62 -16.12
C ARG A 8 1.85 13.09 -15.36
N LEU A 9 2.92 13.45 -16.08
CA LEU A 9 4.11 14.02 -15.47
C LEU A 9 3.81 15.34 -14.74
N ILE A 10 3.05 16.23 -15.37
CA ILE A 10 2.63 17.50 -14.76
C ILE A 10 1.77 17.23 -13.50
N GLN A 11 0.80 16.31 -13.59
CA GLN A 11 -0.01 15.92 -12.43
C GLN A 11 0.86 15.34 -11.30
N ALA A 12 1.80 14.47 -11.65
CA ALA A 12 2.76 13.90 -10.70
C ALA A 12 3.58 14.98 -9.98
N LEU A 13 4.11 15.94 -10.74
CA LEU A 13 4.89 17.07 -10.19
C LEU A 13 4.04 17.95 -9.25
N ILE A 14 2.79 18.26 -9.63
CA ILE A 14 1.88 19.05 -8.79
C ILE A 14 1.57 18.29 -7.49
N VAL A 15 1.23 17.01 -7.59
CA VAL A 15 0.92 16.18 -6.40
C VAL A 15 2.14 16.08 -5.49
N MET A 16 3.33 15.81 -6.04
CA MET A 16 4.57 15.74 -5.26
C MET A 16 4.93 17.07 -4.60
N PHE A 17 4.72 18.18 -5.31
CA PHE A 17 4.91 19.51 -4.74
C PHE A 17 3.97 19.78 -3.56
N VAL A 18 2.69 19.46 -3.69
CA VAL A 18 1.71 19.63 -2.60
C VAL A 18 2.05 18.73 -1.43
N ILE A 19 2.38 17.46 -1.67
CA ILE A 19 2.77 16.49 -0.63
C ILE A 19 4.02 16.99 0.10
N SER A 20 5.05 17.46 -0.61
CA SER A 20 6.28 17.96 0.01
C SER A 20 6.03 19.20 0.87
N LEU A 21 5.15 20.08 0.42
CA LEU A 21 4.78 21.29 1.18
C LEU A 21 4.02 20.94 2.46
N VAL A 22 3.08 20.00 2.38
CA VAL A 22 2.33 19.50 3.54
C VAL A 22 3.25 18.77 4.52
N ALA A 23 4.10 17.86 4.01
CA ALA A 23 5.05 17.11 4.84
C ALA A 23 5.99 18.04 5.59
N PHE A 24 6.48 19.08 4.92
CA PHE A 24 7.35 20.07 5.51
C PHE A 24 6.62 20.99 6.52
N ALA A 25 5.35 21.34 6.25
CA ALA A 25 4.52 22.08 7.21
C ALA A 25 4.23 21.28 8.48
N ILE A 26 4.05 19.98 8.36
CA ILE A 26 3.90 19.07 9.52
C ILE A 26 5.19 19.07 10.35
N GLN A 27 6.35 19.02 9.73
CA GLN A 27 7.66 19.02 10.41
C GLN A 27 7.80 20.16 11.42
N ASP A 28 7.45 21.39 11.06
CA ASP A 28 7.58 22.55 11.93
C ASP A 28 6.61 22.51 13.14
N ASN A 29 5.57 21.66 13.10
CA ASN A 29 4.57 21.55 14.16
C ASN A 29 4.69 20.29 15.03
N LEU A 30 5.57 19.33 14.67
CA LEU A 30 5.74 18.08 15.40
C LEU A 30 6.51 18.21 16.73
N GLY A 31 7.16 19.36 16.98
CA GLY A 31 7.93 19.58 18.18
C GLY A 31 9.42 19.84 17.94
N ASP A 32 10.17 19.93 19.02
CA ASP A 32 11.61 20.20 18.97
C ASP A 32 12.41 18.89 18.97
N PRO A 33 13.03 18.51 17.83
CA PRO A 33 13.81 17.27 17.76
C PRO A 33 15.00 17.26 18.74
N LEU A 34 15.55 18.42 19.09
CA LEU A 34 16.65 18.52 20.04
C LEU A 34 16.25 18.09 21.44
N ARG A 35 14.97 18.26 21.83
CA ARG A 35 14.48 17.86 23.14
C ARG A 35 14.62 16.34 23.33
N GLU A 36 14.35 15.58 22.29
CA GLU A 36 14.44 14.13 22.31
C GLU A 36 15.89 13.62 22.05
N MET A 37 16.69 14.37 21.24
CA MET A 37 18.05 13.96 20.89
C MET A 37 19.06 14.12 22.03
N VAL A 38 19.00 15.23 22.76
CA VAL A 38 20.04 15.60 23.74
C VAL A 38 19.56 15.51 25.20
N GLY A 39 18.29 15.18 25.41
CA GLY A 39 17.71 15.05 26.74
C GLY A 39 17.69 16.37 27.54
N GLN A 40 17.46 16.27 28.84
CA GLN A 40 17.40 17.45 29.74
C GLN A 40 18.75 17.91 30.28
N SER A 41 19.81 17.17 30.01
CA SER A 41 21.15 17.40 30.60
C SER A 41 22.00 18.45 29.88
N VAL A 42 21.59 18.87 28.68
CA VAL A 42 22.34 19.83 27.85
C VAL A 42 21.94 21.25 28.23
N SER A 43 22.93 22.13 28.36
CA SER A 43 22.71 23.54 28.69
C SER A 43 21.90 24.28 27.61
N LEU A 44 21.18 25.34 28.00
CA LEU A 44 20.41 26.15 27.05
C LEU A 44 21.29 26.75 25.94
N ALA A 45 22.54 27.13 26.26
CA ALA A 45 23.48 27.68 25.29
C ALA A 45 23.92 26.65 24.25
N GLU A 46 24.23 25.41 24.67
CA GLU A 46 24.60 24.31 23.77
C GLU A 46 23.42 23.90 22.90
N ARG A 47 22.20 23.88 23.47
CA ARG A 47 20.98 23.58 22.69
C ARG A 47 20.76 24.65 21.62
N GLN A 48 20.99 25.93 21.93
CA GLN A 48 20.85 26.99 20.95
C GLN A 48 21.90 26.88 19.84
N ALA A 49 23.13 26.58 20.17
CA ALA A 49 24.21 26.36 19.20
C ALA A 49 23.89 25.20 18.26
N LEU A 50 23.39 24.07 18.78
CA LEU A 50 22.93 22.94 17.97
C LEU A 50 21.73 23.28 17.04
N ARG A 51 20.79 24.14 17.53
CA ARG A 51 19.69 24.61 16.70
C ARG A 51 20.17 25.40 15.49
N ASP A 52 21.15 26.31 15.74
CA ASP A 52 21.72 27.14 14.68
C ASP A 52 22.55 26.29 13.70
N GLU A 53 23.34 25.33 14.20
CA GLU A 53 24.11 24.40 13.37
C GLU A 53 23.23 23.53 12.50
N MET A 54 22.10 23.05 13.02
CA MET A 54 21.13 22.24 12.29
C MET A 54 20.20 23.08 11.38
N GLY A 55 20.31 24.41 11.41
CA GLY A 55 19.49 25.35 10.65
C GLY A 55 18.01 25.29 11.01
N LEU A 56 17.67 24.87 12.25
CA LEU A 56 16.28 24.77 12.71
C LEU A 56 15.65 26.16 12.93
N ASN A 57 16.46 27.18 13.13
CA ASN A 57 16.03 28.56 13.29
C ASN A 57 15.91 29.34 11.96
N ASP A 58 16.29 28.73 10.84
CA ASP A 58 16.16 29.36 9.52
C ASP A 58 14.68 29.63 9.15
N PRO A 59 14.40 30.69 8.35
CA PRO A 59 13.06 30.93 7.84
C PRO A 59 12.51 29.70 7.08
N TYR A 60 11.21 29.48 7.20
CA TYR A 60 10.51 28.33 6.60
C TYR A 60 10.87 28.12 5.11
N LEU A 61 10.82 29.19 4.31
CA LEU A 61 11.12 29.12 2.87
C LEU A 61 12.58 28.71 2.60
N THR A 62 13.52 29.15 3.45
CA THR A 62 14.93 28.76 3.32
C THR A 62 15.13 27.27 3.62
N LYS A 63 14.53 26.79 4.70
CA LYS A 63 14.54 25.35 5.04
C LYS A 63 13.91 24.51 3.92
N TYR A 64 12.74 24.93 3.44
CA TYR A 64 12.02 24.22 2.39
C TYR A 64 12.79 24.20 1.06
N SER A 65 13.34 25.35 0.62
CA SER A 65 14.12 25.40 -0.62
C SER A 65 15.38 24.53 -0.55
N ARG A 66 16.08 24.55 0.58
CA ARG A 66 17.23 23.66 0.84
C ARG A 66 16.83 22.18 0.76
N PHE A 67 15.72 21.82 1.39
CA PHE A 67 15.19 20.47 1.34
C PHE A 67 14.88 20.03 -0.10
N ILE A 68 14.17 20.85 -0.88
CA ILE A 68 13.85 20.51 -2.29
C ILE A 68 15.10 20.34 -3.15
N VAL A 69 16.07 21.24 -3.02
CA VAL A 69 17.33 21.14 -3.76
C VAL A 69 18.07 19.85 -3.40
N ASN A 70 18.20 19.52 -2.11
CA ASN A 70 18.83 18.29 -1.65
C ASN A 70 18.08 17.04 -2.12
N ALA A 71 16.74 17.04 -2.01
CA ALA A 71 15.89 15.93 -2.45
C ALA A 71 16.02 15.65 -3.95
N LEU A 72 16.15 16.68 -4.80
CA LEU A 72 16.39 16.53 -6.24
C LEU A 72 17.77 15.88 -6.55
N HIS A 73 18.72 15.93 -5.62
CA HIS A 73 20.01 15.24 -5.70
C HIS A 73 20.01 13.87 -5.00
N GLY A 74 18.84 13.43 -4.51
CA GLY A 74 18.69 12.14 -3.81
C GLY A 74 19.04 12.20 -2.31
N ASP A 75 19.32 13.39 -1.76
CA ASP A 75 19.56 13.55 -0.34
C ASP A 75 18.26 13.98 0.38
N LEU A 76 17.67 13.05 1.10
CA LEU A 76 16.48 13.27 1.95
C LEU A 76 16.85 13.61 3.40
N GLY A 77 18.12 13.89 3.67
CA GLY A 77 18.67 14.17 4.99
C GLY A 77 19.12 12.92 5.73
N THR A 78 19.56 13.13 6.96
CA THR A 78 20.09 12.12 7.87
C THR A 78 19.17 11.97 9.06
N SER A 79 18.82 10.74 9.43
CA SER A 79 18.03 10.44 10.63
C SER A 79 18.76 10.93 11.88
N TYR A 80 18.05 11.64 12.73
CA TYR A 80 18.62 12.17 13.97
C TYR A 80 18.98 11.08 14.97
N PHE A 81 18.25 9.97 14.97
CA PHE A 81 18.45 8.84 15.88
C PHE A 81 19.34 7.75 15.30
N LEU A 82 19.07 7.32 14.08
CA LEU A 82 19.77 6.22 13.43
C LEU A 82 21.13 6.65 12.87
N LYS A 83 21.37 7.96 12.69
CA LYS A 83 22.62 8.56 12.16
C LYS A 83 23.02 8.01 10.79
N LYS A 84 22.01 7.64 9.98
CA LYS A 84 22.18 7.10 8.61
C LYS A 84 21.39 7.95 7.62
N PRO A 85 21.77 7.97 6.33
CA PRO A 85 20.97 8.59 5.29
C PRO A 85 19.54 8.05 5.29
N VAL A 86 18.55 8.91 5.25
CA VAL A 86 17.13 8.52 5.34
C VAL A 86 16.70 7.67 4.16
N LEU A 87 17.23 7.96 2.96
CA LEU A 87 16.93 7.18 1.77
C LEU A 87 17.33 5.70 1.94
N ASP A 88 18.52 5.44 2.46
CA ASP A 88 19.02 4.08 2.70
C ASP A 88 18.14 3.32 3.69
N ILE A 89 17.72 4.01 4.78
CA ILE A 89 16.83 3.43 5.79
C ILE A 89 15.48 3.06 5.17
N ILE A 90 14.89 3.97 4.38
CA ILE A 90 13.59 3.73 3.75
C ILE A 90 13.68 2.58 2.76
N LEU A 91 14.70 2.53 1.91
CA LEU A 91 14.88 1.47 0.91
C LEU A 91 15.09 0.09 1.56
N ASP A 92 15.83 0.03 2.67
CA ASP A 92 16.00 -1.19 3.45
C ASP A 92 14.65 -1.69 4.02
N LYS A 93 13.87 -0.81 4.63
CA LYS A 93 12.57 -1.15 5.22
C LYS A 93 11.46 -1.39 4.19
N LEU A 94 11.59 -0.80 2.99
CA LEU A 94 10.62 -0.97 1.90
C LEU A 94 10.47 -2.43 1.48
N GLN A 95 11.55 -3.20 1.49
CA GLN A 95 11.52 -4.61 1.13
C GLN A 95 10.49 -5.38 1.96
N ALA A 96 10.49 -5.18 3.28
CA ALA A 96 9.55 -5.81 4.19
C ALA A 96 8.09 -5.35 3.94
N THR A 97 7.87 -4.06 3.69
CA THR A 97 6.54 -3.53 3.37
C THR A 97 6.00 -4.10 2.06
N LEU A 98 6.83 -4.16 1.02
CA LEU A 98 6.42 -4.70 -0.28
C LEU A 98 6.13 -6.20 -0.24
N GLU A 99 6.85 -6.97 0.58
CA GLU A 99 6.52 -8.37 0.86
C GLU A 99 5.11 -8.51 1.42
N LEU A 100 4.80 -7.71 2.43
CA LEU A 100 3.49 -7.72 3.07
C LEU A 100 2.37 -7.36 2.10
N VAL A 101 2.56 -6.28 1.33
CA VAL A 101 1.59 -5.82 0.31
C VAL A 101 1.39 -6.87 -0.78
N PHE A 102 2.50 -7.46 -1.27
CA PHE A 102 2.43 -8.49 -2.30
C PHE A 102 1.73 -9.76 -1.80
N GLY A 103 2.07 -10.24 -0.60
CA GLY A 103 1.41 -11.38 0.02
C GLY A 103 -0.08 -11.16 0.23
N ALA A 104 -0.46 -9.98 0.73
CA ALA A 104 -1.87 -9.60 0.89
C ALA A 104 -2.60 -9.49 -0.46
N ALA A 105 -1.96 -8.92 -1.49
CA ALA A 105 -2.53 -8.84 -2.83
C ALA A 105 -2.78 -10.23 -3.44
N LEU A 106 -1.86 -11.19 -3.24
CA LEU A 106 -2.08 -12.58 -3.66
C LEU A 106 -3.29 -13.19 -2.95
N ILE A 107 -3.43 -13.01 -1.63
CA ILE A 107 -4.60 -13.48 -0.89
C ILE A 107 -5.89 -12.87 -1.46
N ILE A 108 -5.89 -11.56 -1.71
CA ILE A 108 -7.04 -10.87 -2.28
C ILE A 108 -7.41 -11.49 -3.63
N LEU A 109 -6.46 -11.66 -4.54
CA LEU A 109 -6.73 -12.22 -5.87
C LEU A 109 -7.23 -13.68 -5.80
N PHE A 110 -6.52 -14.52 -5.06
CA PHE A 110 -6.85 -15.96 -4.99
C PHE A 110 -8.13 -16.25 -4.21
N VAL A 111 -8.58 -15.36 -3.34
CA VAL A 111 -9.82 -15.54 -2.56
C VAL A 111 -10.99 -14.79 -3.20
N SER A 112 -10.80 -13.54 -3.62
CA SER A 112 -11.92 -12.72 -4.13
C SER A 112 -12.43 -13.19 -5.48
N ILE A 113 -11.54 -13.62 -6.39
CA ILE A 113 -11.95 -14.05 -7.72
C ILE A 113 -12.84 -15.31 -7.63
N PRO A 114 -12.43 -16.43 -7.00
CA PRO A 114 -13.30 -17.60 -6.89
C PRO A 114 -14.62 -17.32 -6.15
N LEU A 115 -14.56 -16.58 -5.04
CA LEU A 115 -15.77 -16.27 -4.25
C LEU A 115 -16.72 -15.32 -4.99
N GLY A 116 -16.19 -14.32 -5.70
CA GLY A 116 -16.98 -13.40 -6.51
C GLY A 116 -17.65 -14.09 -7.70
N VAL A 117 -16.89 -14.90 -8.45
CA VAL A 117 -17.40 -15.72 -9.56
C VAL A 117 -18.45 -16.68 -9.08
N TYR A 118 -18.19 -17.45 -8.01
CA TYR A 118 -19.17 -18.37 -7.41
C TYR A 118 -20.46 -17.63 -7.03
N SER A 119 -20.34 -16.47 -6.39
CA SER A 119 -21.49 -15.67 -5.96
C SER A 119 -22.30 -15.09 -7.12
N ALA A 120 -21.68 -14.87 -8.28
CA ALA A 120 -22.38 -14.43 -9.50
C ALA A 120 -23.13 -15.58 -10.19
N ILE A 121 -22.52 -16.76 -10.26
CA ILE A 121 -23.10 -17.93 -10.90
C ILE A 121 -24.25 -18.53 -10.07
N HIS A 122 -24.16 -18.44 -8.73
CA HIS A 122 -25.15 -18.99 -7.82
C HIS A 122 -25.82 -17.90 -6.93
N PRO A 123 -26.51 -16.89 -7.52
CA PRO A 123 -26.95 -15.70 -6.80
C PRO A 123 -27.97 -15.98 -5.68
N LYS A 124 -28.72 -17.09 -5.79
CA LYS A 124 -29.78 -17.48 -4.82
C LYS A 124 -29.29 -18.45 -3.75
N SER A 125 -28.03 -18.95 -3.82
CA SER A 125 -27.52 -19.94 -2.88
C SER A 125 -27.32 -19.34 -1.47
N ILE A 126 -27.45 -20.20 -0.47
CA ILE A 126 -27.17 -19.85 0.94
C ILE A 126 -25.69 -19.46 1.09
N SER A 127 -24.77 -20.18 0.43
CA SER A 127 -23.35 -19.87 0.44
C SER A 127 -23.06 -18.44 -0.06
N THR A 128 -23.73 -18.01 -1.14
CA THR A 128 -23.61 -16.64 -1.64
C THR A 128 -24.09 -15.62 -0.60
N LYS A 129 -25.20 -15.90 0.07
CA LYS A 129 -25.69 -15.02 1.15
C LYS A 129 -24.67 -14.90 2.27
N ILE A 130 -24.09 -16.03 2.71
CA ILE A 130 -23.05 -16.05 3.75
C ILE A 130 -21.82 -15.25 3.28
N ILE A 131 -21.28 -15.50 2.07
CA ILE A 131 -20.12 -14.77 1.53
C ILE A 131 -20.39 -13.27 1.53
N MET A 132 -21.55 -12.84 1.03
CA MET A 132 -21.88 -11.41 0.95
C MET A 132 -22.09 -10.77 2.32
N THR A 133 -22.67 -11.49 3.27
CA THR A 133 -22.84 -11.02 4.65
C THR A 133 -21.48 -10.89 5.35
N LEU A 134 -20.62 -11.91 5.26
CA LEU A 134 -19.27 -11.86 5.82
C LEU A 134 -18.44 -10.75 5.18
N SER A 135 -18.54 -10.56 3.86
CA SER A 135 -17.89 -9.44 3.17
C SER A 135 -18.39 -8.07 3.69
N SER A 136 -19.67 -7.94 4.00
CA SER A 136 -20.21 -6.69 4.55
C SER A 136 -19.76 -6.45 6.00
N LEU A 137 -19.70 -7.48 6.81
CA LEU A 137 -19.19 -7.41 8.19
C LEU A 137 -17.69 -7.08 8.21
N GLY A 138 -16.92 -7.67 7.30
CA GLY A 138 -15.47 -7.44 7.22
C GLY A 138 -15.08 -5.98 6.99
N ILE A 139 -15.90 -5.20 6.27
CA ILE A 139 -15.65 -3.75 6.08
C ILE A 139 -15.82 -2.97 7.39
N SER A 140 -16.68 -3.42 8.29
CA SER A 140 -17.00 -2.71 9.53
C SER A 140 -15.97 -2.94 10.63
N VAL A 141 -15.10 -3.94 10.48
CA VAL A 141 -14.08 -4.27 11.49
C VAL A 141 -12.78 -3.53 11.17
N PRO A 142 -12.26 -2.69 12.09
CA PRO A 142 -10.97 -2.03 11.89
C PRO A 142 -9.84 -3.05 11.72
N VAL A 143 -8.89 -2.77 10.82
CA VAL A 143 -7.78 -3.69 10.49
C VAL A 143 -6.94 -4.09 11.71
N PHE A 144 -6.67 -3.14 12.60
CA PHE A 144 -5.88 -3.42 13.81
C PHE A 144 -6.61 -4.40 14.75
N LEU A 145 -7.93 -4.33 14.83
CA LEU A 145 -8.72 -5.27 15.60
C LEU A 145 -8.68 -6.67 14.96
N THR A 146 -8.80 -6.75 13.64
CA THR A 146 -8.62 -8.02 12.91
C THR A 146 -7.23 -8.59 13.17
N ALA A 147 -6.17 -7.76 13.14
CA ALA A 147 -4.80 -8.18 13.42
C ALA A 147 -4.66 -8.76 14.83
N ILE A 148 -5.18 -8.06 15.84
CA ILE A 148 -5.14 -8.51 17.25
C ILE A 148 -5.93 -9.82 17.43
N MET A 149 -7.12 -9.93 16.84
CA MET A 149 -7.92 -11.15 16.91
C MET A 149 -7.24 -12.35 16.26
N LEU A 150 -6.63 -12.15 15.08
CA LEU A 150 -5.86 -13.20 14.39
C LEU A 150 -4.66 -13.64 15.23
N MET A 151 -3.92 -12.70 15.80
CA MET A 151 -2.78 -12.98 16.68
C MET A 151 -3.25 -13.73 17.92
N TYR A 152 -4.32 -13.28 18.58
CA TYR A 152 -4.85 -13.94 19.78
C TYR A 152 -5.26 -15.39 19.50
N ILE A 153 -6.04 -15.63 18.44
CA ILE A 153 -6.54 -16.96 18.13
C ILE A 153 -5.41 -17.88 17.64
N PHE A 154 -4.66 -17.48 16.62
CA PHE A 154 -3.73 -18.37 15.93
C PHE A 154 -2.34 -18.45 16.55
N SER A 155 -1.91 -17.40 17.26
CA SER A 155 -0.58 -17.40 17.88
C SER A 155 -0.64 -17.74 19.37
N ILE A 156 -1.60 -17.16 20.12
CA ILE A 156 -1.63 -17.31 21.58
C ILE A 156 -2.44 -18.55 21.97
N GLU A 157 -3.68 -18.71 21.49
CA GLU A 157 -4.54 -19.82 21.90
C GLU A 157 -4.16 -21.14 21.20
N LEU A 158 -3.95 -21.10 19.88
CA LEU A 158 -3.68 -22.31 19.10
C LEU A 158 -2.19 -22.63 18.96
N ASN A 159 -1.30 -21.65 19.17
CA ASN A 159 0.15 -21.79 18.98
C ASN A 159 0.55 -22.34 17.59
N TRP A 160 -0.20 -21.97 16.55
CA TRP A 160 0.03 -22.44 15.17
C TRP A 160 1.00 -21.55 14.41
N LEU A 161 0.95 -20.24 14.65
CA LEU A 161 1.68 -19.22 13.89
C LEU A 161 2.39 -18.25 14.84
N PRO A 162 3.52 -17.67 14.42
CA PRO A 162 4.24 -16.68 15.22
C PRO A 162 3.42 -15.39 15.39
N SER A 163 3.63 -14.71 16.52
CA SER A 163 2.88 -13.52 16.90
C SER A 163 3.43 -12.24 16.28
N TYR A 164 4.75 -12.14 16.07
CA TYR A 164 5.42 -10.90 15.70
C TYR A 164 6.75 -11.16 14.96
N GLY A 165 7.27 -10.11 14.32
CA GLY A 165 8.51 -10.15 13.57
C GLY A 165 8.36 -10.66 12.15
N ARG A 166 9.48 -10.66 11.41
CA ARG A 166 9.53 -11.05 9.98
C ARG A 166 9.99 -12.50 9.78
N GLY A 167 10.58 -13.11 10.82
CA GLY A 167 11.20 -14.42 10.72
C GLY A 167 12.50 -14.40 9.90
N ASP A 168 12.97 -15.59 9.53
CA ASP A 168 14.19 -15.76 8.75
C ASP A 168 13.99 -15.28 7.32
N THR A 169 14.97 -14.53 6.82
CA THR A 169 15.04 -14.06 5.43
C THR A 169 16.26 -14.59 4.73
N ILE A 170 16.21 -14.69 3.40
CA ILE A 170 17.37 -14.94 2.55
C ILE A 170 17.57 -13.80 1.56
N ASN A 171 18.81 -13.51 1.25
CA ASN A 171 19.15 -12.48 0.27
C ASN A 171 19.15 -13.08 -1.14
N VAL A 172 18.32 -12.51 -2.01
CA VAL A 172 18.25 -12.85 -3.44
C VAL A 172 18.55 -11.60 -4.24
N TRP A 173 19.76 -11.50 -4.78
CA TRP A 173 20.22 -10.36 -5.58
C TRP A 173 20.11 -9.00 -4.88
N GLY A 174 20.42 -8.93 -3.59
CA GLY A 174 20.32 -7.71 -2.81
C GLY A 174 18.93 -7.46 -2.21
N TRP A 175 17.95 -8.33 -2.46
CA TRP A 175 16.62 -8.28 -1.87
C TRP A 175 16.49 -9.33 -0.77
N GLU A 176 16.24 -8.90 0.45
CA GLU A 176 15.94 -9.81 1.54
C GLU A 176 14.48 -10.25 1.47
N THR A 177 14.24 -11.58 1.43
CA THR A 177 12.89 -12.12 1.34
C THR A 177 12.62 -13.26 2.30
N GLY A 178 11.47 -13.23 2.98
CA GLY A 178 10.92 -14.30 3.81
C GLY A 178 10.08 -15.30 3.00
N PHE A 179 9.70 -14.99 1.76
CA PHE A 179 8.88 -15.91 0.93
C PHE A 179 9.55 -17.24 0.64
N LEU A 180 10.86 -17.30 0.67
CA LEU A 180 11.65 -18.49 0.34
C LEU A 180 12.12 -19.26 1.57
N THR A 181 11.76 -18.84 2.77
CA THR A 181 12.05 -19.54 4.03
C THR A 181 10.74 -20.05 4.64
N LYS A 182 10.81 -21.21 5.29
CA LYS A 182 9.63 -21.74 5.99
C LYS A 182 9.21 -20.83 7.14
N ASP A 183 10.18 -20.33 7.89
CA ASP A 183 9.92 -19.47 9.04
C ASP A 183 9.37 -18.10 8.60
N GLY A 184 9.95 -17.47 7.58
CA GLY A 184 9.44 -16.23 7.01
C GLY A 184 8.01 -16.36 6.46
N LEU A 185 7.69 -17.47 5.77
CA LEU A 185 6.32 -17.72 5.31
C LEU A 185 5.33 -17.82 6.46
N LEU A 186 5.69 -18.49 7.58
CA LEU A 186 4.81 -18.57 8.76
C LEU A 186 4.57 -17.18 9.37
N HIS A 187 5.58 -16.33 9.42
CA HIS A 187 5.46 -14.96 9.92
C HIS A 187 4.63 -14.05 8.99
N LEU A 188 4.59 -14.33 7.69
CA LEU A 188 3.81 -13.56 6.70
C LEU A 188 2.31 -13.84 6.75
N ILE A 189 1.87 -15.03 7.16
CA ILE A 189 0.46 -15.46 7.06
C ILE A 189 -0.49 -14.49 7.75
N LEU A 190 -0.32 -14.25 9.05
CA LEU A 190 -1.25 -13.42 9.82
C LEU A 190 -1.25 -11.95 9.39
N PRO A 191 -0.08 -11.30 9.21
CA PRO A 191 -0.04 -9.93 8.71
C PRO A 191 -0.68 -9.78 7.32
N CYS A 192 -0.41 -10.71 6.39
CA CYS A 192 -1.00 -10.68 5.06
C CYS A 192 -2.53 -10.86 5.08
N ILE A 193 -3.06 -11.79 5.90
CA ILE A 193 -4.52 -11.96 6.06
C ILE A 193 -5.14 -10.70 6.67
N SER A 194 -4.51 -10.12 7.68
CA SER A 194 -4.97 -8.88 8.30
C SER A 194 -5.05 -7.74 7.29
N LEU A 195 -3.98 -7.50 6.54
CA LEU A 195 -3.95 -6.46 5.51
C LEU A 195 -4.95 -6.75 4.38
N ALA A 196 -5.07 -7.99 3.93
CA ALA A 196 -6.02 -8.39 2.90
C ALA A 196 -7.48 -8.18 3.35
N SER A 197 -7.78 -8.32 4.64
CA SER A 197 -9.15 -8.22 5.18
C SER A 197 -9.85 -6.90 4.85
N ILE A 198 -9.09 -5.81 4.66
CA ILE A 198 -9.61 -4.49 4.28
C ILE A 198 -10.19 -4.50 2.87
N MET A 199 -9.45 -5.08 1.93
CA MET A 199 -9.75 -5.01 0.50
C MET A 199 -10.55 -6.20 -0.01
N LEU A 200 -10.46 -7.35 0.66
CA LEU A 200 -11.12 -8.59 0.25
C LEU A 200 -12.63 -8.42 0.01
N PRO A 201 -13.39 -7.75 0.90
CA PRO A 201 -14.82 -7.52 0.69
C PRO A 201 -15.13 -6.67 -0.54
N LEU A 202 -14.31 -5.65 -0.79
CA LEU A 202 -14.44 -4.79 -1.97
C LEU A 202 -14.28 -5.62 -3.24
N PHE A 203 -13.20 -6.42 -3.32
CA PHE A 203 -12.90 -7.22 -4.51
C PHE A 203 -13.89 -8.35 -4.73
N ILE A 204 -14.38 -9.03 -3.70
CA ILE A 204 -15.44 -10.05 -3.84
C ILE A 204 -16.68 -9.43 -4.49
N ARG A 205 -17.11 -8.25 -4.03
CA ARG A 205 -18.29 -7.56 -4.59
C ARG A 205 -18.03 -7.04 -5.98
N LEU A 206 -16.86 -6.50 -6.26
CA LEU A 206 -16.47 -6.04 -7.58
C LEU A 206 -16.50 -7.20 -8.59
N VAL A 207 -15.81 -8.29 -8.31
CA VAL A 207 -15.79 -9.48 -9.19
C VAL A 207 -17.20 -10.01 -9.40
N ARG A 208 -18.02 -10.09 -8.35
CA ARG A 208 -19.42 -10.51 -8.49
C ARG A 208 -20.23 -9.59 -9.38
N SER A 209 -20.11 -8.26 -9.21
CA SER A 209 -20.86 -7.27 -10.01
C SER A 209 -20.49 -7.35 -11.49
N GLU A 210 -19.21 -7.33 -11.79
CA GLU A 210 -18.68 -7.41 -13.15
C GLU A 210 -19.04 -8.74 -13.82
N MET A 211 -19.00 -9.85 -13.08
CA MET A 211 -19.43 -11.16 -13.59
C MET A 211 -20.92 -11.18 -13.91
N LEU A 212 -21.79 -10.59 -13.08
CA LEU A 212 -23.23 -10.50 -13.35
C LEU A 212 -23.52 -9.67 -14.60
N GLU A 213 -22.81 -8.55 -14.77
CA GLU A 213 -22.91 -7.70 -15.95
C GLU A 213 -22.45 -8.47 -17.21
N ALA A 214 -21.28 -9.11 -17.14
CA ALA A 214 -20.75 -9.93 -18.24
C ALA A 214 -21.72 -11.05 -18.64
N LEU A 215 -22.31 -11.76 -17.68
CA LEU A 215 -23.26 -12.85 -17.93
C LEU A 215 -24.58 -12.35 -18.56
N GLY A 216 -24.97 -11.09 -18.31
CA GLY A 216 -26.13 -10.46 -18.94
C GLY A 216 -25.90 -9.92 -20.35
N SER A 217 -24.66 -9.87 -20.81
CA SER A 217 -24.27 -9.22 -22.07
C SER A 217 -24.69 -9.99 -23.34
N GLU A 218 -24.80 -9.28 -24.47
CA GLU A 218 -25.19 -9.86 -25.77
C GLU A 218 -24.18 -10.90 -26.27
N TYR A 219 -22.86 -10.71 -26.01
CA TYR A 219 -21.86 -11.69 -26.45
C TYR A 219 -21.98 -13.01 -25.69
N VAL A 220 -22.41 -13.00 -24.44
CA VAL A 220 -22.68 -14.23 -23.66
C VAL A 220 -23.95 -14.90 -24.17
N LYS A 221 -25.02 -14.16 -24.46
CA LYS A 221 -26.23 -14.71 -25.10
C LYS A 221 -25.91 -15.38 -26.43
N PHE A 222 -25.08 -14.75 -27.25
CA PHE A 222 -24.63 -15.31 -28.53
C PHE A 222 -23.79 -16.58 -28.33
N ALA A 223 -22.88 -16.61 -27.35
CA ALA A 223 -22.10 -17.80 -27.01
C ALA A 223 -23.00 -18.95 -26.56
N THR A 224 -24.06 -18.65 -25.79
CA THR A 224 -25.06 -19.63 -25.36
C THR A 224 -25.86 -20.16 -26.54
N ALA A 225 -26.29 -19.30 -27.47
CA ALA A 225 -26.99 -19.70 -28.67
C ALA A 225 -26.15 -20.60 -29.60
N LYS A 226 -24.82 -20.44 -29.59
CA LYS A 226 -23.88 -21.35 -30.28
C LYS A 226 -23.68 -22.70 -29.60
N GLY A 227 -24.31 -22.97 -28.46
CA GLY A 227 -24.21 -24.23 -27.73
C GLY A 227 -22.91 -24.42 -26.95
N LEU A 228 -22.21 -23.36 -26.60
CA LEU A 228 -21.01 -23.45 -25.76
C LEU A 228 -21.35 -23.92 -24.35
N SER A 229 -20.50 -24.78 -23.76
CA SER A 229 -20.69 -25.24 -22.39
C SER A 229 -20.64 -24.08 -21.38
N LEU A 230 -21.43 -24.17 -20.29
CA LEU A 230 -21.48 -23.17 -19.24
C LEU A 230 -20.10 -22.85 -18.66
N GLN A 231 -19.23 -23.85 -18.50
CA GLN A 231 -17.85 -23.63 -18.01
C GLN A 231 -17.05 -22.73 -18.96
N LYS A 232 -17.14 -22.93 -20.28
CA LYS A 232 -16.47 -22.05 -21.24
C LYS A 232 -17.05 -20.64 -21.19
N ILE A 233 -18.36 -20.51 -21.07
CA ILE A 233 -19.02 -19.20 -20.95
C ILE A 233 -18.54 -18.48 -19.70
N TYR A 234 -18.52 -19.12 -18.55
CA TYR A 234 -18.13 -18.51 -17.29
C TYR A 234 -16.65 -18.10 -17.25
N TYR A 235 -15.74 -19.02 -17.55
CA TYR A 235 -14.31 -18.81 -17.32
C TYR A 235 -13.57 -18.22 -18.53
N GLN A 236 -13.98 -18.52 -19.76
CA GLN A 236 -13.28 -18.05 -20.96
C GLN A 236 -13.90 -16.76 -21.53
N HIS A 237 -15.20 -16.56 -21.39
CA HIS A 237 -15.90 -15.41 -21.96
C HIS A 237 -16.21 -14.36 -20.88
N ALA A 238 -16.94 -14.70 -19.83
CA ALA A 238 -17.35 -13.73 -18.82
C ALA A 238 -16.17 -13.30 -17.94
N LEU A 239 -15.45 -14.21 -17.30
CA LEU A 239 -14.36 -13.89 -16.37
C LEU A 239 -13.24 -13.08 -17.04
N LYS A 240 -12.89 -13.39 -18.29
CA LYS A 240 -11.86 -12.66 -19.01
C LYS A 240 -12.17 -11.15 -19.10
N ASN A 241 -13.43 -10.81 -19.38
CA ASN A 241 -13.85 -9.41 -19.46
C ASN A 241 -13.99 -8.76 -18.08
N THR A 242 -14.42 -9.53 -17.08
CA THR A 242 -14.47 -9.11 -15.67
C THR A 242 -13.10 -8.73 -15.12
N MET A 243 -12.03 -9.36 -15.59
CA MET A 243 -10.69 -9.10 -15.05
C MET A 243 -10.17 -7.69 -15.36
N LEU A 244 -10.66 -7.03 -16.41
CA LEU A 244 -10.19 -5.68 -16.75
C LEU A 244 -10.50 -4.64 -15.65
N PRO A 245 -11.76 -4.46 -15.20
CA PRO A 245 -12.06 -3.59 -14.06
C PRO A 245 -11.35 -4.04 -12.77
N VAL A 246 -11.24 -5.34 -12.53
CA VAL A 246 -10.58 -5.89 -11.33
C VAL A 246 -9.10 -5.51 -11.27
N ILE A 247 -8.38 -5.62 -12.39
CA ILE A 247 -6.97 -5.23 -12.48
C ILE A 247 -6.82 -3.71 -12.31
N THR A 248 -7.71 -2.94 -12.93
CA THR A 248 -7.67 -1.47 -12.85
C THR A 248 -7.87 -0.98 -11.41
N VAL A 249 -8.94 -1.46 -10.74
CA VAL A 249 -9.20 -1.12 -9.33
C VAL A 249 -8.08 -1.66 -8.45
N GLY A 250 -7.62 -2.90 -8.71
CA GLY A 250 -6.53 -3.53 -7.97
C GLY A 250 -5.25 -2.73 -7.98
N GLY A 251 -4.89 -2.21 -9.13
CA GLY A 251 -3.70 -1.39 -9.26
C GLY A 251 -3.76 -0.11 -8.43
N VAL A 252 -4.89 0.61 -8.47
CA VAL A 252 -5.10 1.81 -7.63
C VAL A 252 -5.04 1.46 -6.13
N GLN A 253 -5.57 0.30 -5.75
CA GLN A 253 -5.61 -0.12 -4.35
C GLN A 253 -4.23 -0.53 -3.79
N ILE A 254 -3.23 -0.84 -4.61
CA ILE A 254 -1.87 -1.13 -4.12
C ILE A 254 -1.31 0.06 -3.32
N GLY A 255 -1.44 1.28 -3.84
CA GLY A 255 -1.01 2.49 -3.12
C GLY A 255 -1.74 2.67 -1.79
N THR A 256 -3.04 2.41 -1.77
CA THR A 256 -3.86 2.45 -0.55
C THR A 256 -3.43 1.37 0.45
N MET A 257 -3.12 0.15 -0.01
CA MET A 257 -2.63 -0.93 0.84
C MET A 257 -1.32 -0.54 1.54
N ILE A 258 -0.38 0.12 0.85
CA ILE A 258 0.87 0.59 1.45
C ILE A 258 0.58 1.57 2.61
N ALA A 259 -0.40 2.46 2.49
CA ALA A 259 -0.78 3.33 3.58
C ALA A 259 -1.38 2.56 4.77
N TYR A 260 -2.14 1.49 4.52
CA TYR A 260 -2.71 0.65 5.57
C TYR A 260 -1.71 -0.30 6.23
N THR A 261 -0.52 -0.52 5.64
CA THR A 261 0.51 -1.37 6.27
C THR A 261 0.97 -0.83 7.62
N ILE A 262 0.93 0.49 7.83
CA ILE A 262 1.34 1.13 9.09
C ILE A 262 0.72 0.42 10.30
N LEU A 263 -0.59 0.22 10.29
CA LEU A 263 -1.31 -0.41 11.40
C LEU A 263 -0.95 -1.89 11.54
N THR A 264 -0.87 -2.61 10.42
CA THR A 264 -0.52 -4.04 10.40
C THR A 264 0.93 -4.24 10.86
N GLU A 265 1.86 -3.47 10.32
CA GLU A 265 3.27 -3.52 10.70
C GLU A 265 3.48 -3.22 12.17
N THR A 266 2.71 -2.27 12.73
CA THR A 266 2.81 -1.92 14.15
C THR A 266 2.32 -3.05 15.04
N VAL A 267 1.16 -3.65 14.75
CA VAL A 267 0.59 -4.73 15.57
C VAL A 267 1.49 -5.97 15.55
N PHE A 268 2.00 -6.34 14.37
CA PHE A 268 2.86 -7.52 14.23
C PHE A 268 4.35 -7.22 14.42
N GLN A 269 4.74 -5.99 14.79
CA GLN A 269 6.14 -5.55 14.90
C GLN A 269 6.95 -5.93 13.64
N TRP A 270 6.31 -5.79 12.48
CA TRP A 270 6.91 -6.06 11.19
C TRP A 270 7.87 -4.93 10.81
N PRO A 271 9.14 -5.20 10.49
CA PRO A 271 10.17 -4.16 10.34
C PRO A 271 10.08 -3.43 8.99
N GLY A 272 8.89 -2.92 8.64
CA GLY A 272 8.64 -2.20 7.39
C GLY A 272 8.73 -0.68 7.54
N THR A 273 8.38 0.01 6.46
CA THR A 273 8.43 1.48 6.38
C THR A 273 7.35 2.17 7.21
N GLY A 274 6.19 1.56 7.39
CA GLY A 274 5.12 2.10 8.23
C GLY A 274 5.46 2.03 9.72
N PHE A 275 6.09 0.93 10.16
CA PHE A 275 6.62 0.81 11.52
C PHE A 275 7.72 1.84 11.78
N LEU A 276 8.64 2.02 10.81
CA LEU A 276 9.67 3.06 10.86
C LEU A 276 9.05 4.45 11.01
N PHE A 277 7.98 4.75 10.28
CA PHE A 277 7.30 6.05 10.33
C PHE A 277 6.70 6.33 11.71
N LEU A 278 6.03 5.36 12.34
CA LEU A 278 5.49 5.54 13.69
C LEU A 278 6.59 5.68 14.73
N ASP A 279 7.69 4.92 14.62
CA ASP A 279 8.84 5.09 15.51
C ASP A 279 9.46 6.49 15.35
N ALA A 280 9.58 6.98 14.11
CA ALA A 280 10.07 8.32 13.81
C ALA A 280 9.15 9.42 14.39
N ILE A 281 7.83 9.26 14.35
CA ILE A 281 6.88 10.20 14.99
C ILE A 281 7.10 10.23 16.50
N ASN A 282 7.19 9.09 17.16
CA ASN A 282 7.37 8.97 18.60
C ASN A 282 8.70 9.62 19.06
N ARG A 283 9.73 9.60 18.21
CA ARG A 283 11.06 10.19 18.46
C ARG A 283 11.24 11.59 17.90
N VAL A 284 10.24 12.14 17.22
CA VAL A 284 10.33 13.45 16.52
C VAL A 284 11.49 13.47 15.51
N ASP A 285 11.74 12.35 14.81
CA ASP A 285 12.78 12.25 13.76
C ASP A 285 12.26 12.86 12.45
N THR A 286 12.27 14.19 12.40
CA THR A 286 11.65 14.97 11.34
C THR A 286 12.16 14.65 9.92
N PRO A 287 13.45 14.38 9.67
CA PRO A 287 13.90 13.95 8.34
C PRO A 287 13.24 12.66 7.87
N VAL A 288 13.14 11.66 8.75
CA VAL A 288 12.48 10.38 8.43
C VAL A 288 11.00 10.57 8.15
N ILE A 289 10.30 11.36 8.99
CA ILE A 289 8.86 11.65 8.83
C ILE A 289 8.58 12.31 7.48
N THR A 290 9.33 13.38 7.16
CA THR A 290 9.16 14.14 5.92
C THR A 290 9.45 13.27 4.70
N ALA A 291 10.57 12.56 4.73
CA ALA A 291 10.96 11.66 3.63
C ALA A 291 9.96 10.52 3.42
N TYR A 292 9.43 9.93 4.49
CA TYR A 292 8.43 8.87 4.40
C TYR A 292 7.15 9.36 3.71
N VAL A 293 6.61 10.51 4.11
CA VAL A 293 5.38 11.06 3.50
C VAL A 293 5.57 11.32 2.01
N ILE A 294 6.71 11.89 1.62
CA ILE A 294 7.06 12.13 0.22
C ILE A 294 7.23 10.81 -0.53
N PHE A 295 7.88 9.84 0.07
CA PHE A 295 8.14 8.53 -0.53
C PHE A 295 6.85 7.74 -0.77
N VAL A 296 5.92 7.70 0.21
CA VAL A 296 4.60 7.09 0.04
C VAL A 296 3.81 7.79 -1.06
N GLY A 297 3.86 9.13 -1.10
CA GLY A 297 3.26 9.92 -2.17
C GLY A 297 3.83 9.57 -3.55
N LEU A 298 5.15 9.41 -3.65
CA LEU A 298 5.81 8.99 -4.89
C LEU A 298 5.36 7.59 -5.33
N ILE A 299 5.33 6.62 -4.41
CA ILE A 299 4.84 5.26 -4.72
C ILE A 299 3.40 5.33 -5.22
N PHE A 300 2.53 6.11 -4.57
CA PHE A 300 1.14 6.27 -4.98
C PHE A 300 1.03 6.84 -6.41
N VAL A 301 1.79 7.88 -6.72
CA VAL A 301 1.83 8.49 -8.05
C VAL A 301 2.36 7.51 -9.11
N VAL A 302 3.46 6.81 -8.81
CA VAL A 302 4.06 5.81 -9.73
C VAL A 302 3.08 4.67 -9.98
N THR A 303 2.47 4.13 -8.92
CA THR A 303 1.51 3.03 -9.03
C THR A 303 0.29 3.43 -9.86
N ASN A 304 -0.31 4.60 -9.60
CA ASN A 304 -1.44 5.09 -10.39
C ASN A 304 -1.06 5.31 -11.87
N THR A 305 0.09 5.92 -12.13
CA THR A 305 0.58 6.12 -13.50
C THR A 305 0.78 4.80 -14.23
N PHE A 306 1.36 3.81 -13.55
CA PHE A 306 1.54 2.47 -14.10
C PHE A 306 0.21 1.77 -14.42
N VAL A 307 -0.78 1.88 -13.54
CA VAL A 307 -2.13 1.34 -13.76
C VAL A 307 -2.81 2.00 -14.95
N ASP A 308 -2.72 3.31 -15.07
CA ASP A 308 -3.29 4.04 -16.20
C ASP A 308 -2.65 3.64 -17.54
N LEU A 309 -1.33 3.39 -17.53
CA LEU A 309 -0.62 2.86 -18.70
C LEU A 309 -1.08 1.44 -19.05
N LEU A 310 -1.19 0.56 -18.03
CA LEU A 310 -1.72 -0.79 -18.24
C LEU A 310 -3.14 -0.77 -18.79
N TYR A 311 -4.00 0.09 -18.23
CA TYR A 311 -5.38 0.24 -18.71
C TYR A 311 -5.43 0.67 -20.17
N GLY A 312 -4.62 1.65 -20.57
CA GLY A 312 -4.52 2.10 -21.95
C GLY A 312 -3.97 1.05 -22.92
N LEU A 313 -3.11 0.15 -22.45
CA LEU A 313 -2.60 -0.98 -23.25
C LEU A 313 -3.62 -2.10 -23.41
N ILE A 314 -4.42 -2.38 -22.38
CA ILE A 314 -5.39 -3.48 -22.38
C ILE A 314 -6.70 -3.08 -23.08
N ASN A 315 -7.10 -1.82 -22.98
CA ASN A 315 -8.33 -1.31 -23.59
C ASN A 315 -8.04 -0.22 -24.64
N PRO A 316 -7.77 -0.59 -25.90
CA PRO A 316 -7.45 0.38 -26.96
C PRO A 316 -8.64 1.27 -27.37
N THR A 317 -9.85 1.00 -26.89
CA THR A 317 -11.05 1.81 -27.17
C THR A 317 -11.17 3.05 -26.27
N VAL A 318 -10.41 3.10 -25.19
CA VAL A 318 -10.34 4.28 -24.32
C VAL A 318 -9.42 5.29 -24.99
N ASP A 319 -9.99 6.40 -25.42
CA ASP A 319 -9.22 7.52 -25.97
C ASP A 319 -8.39 8.16 -24.84
N ILE A 320 -7.14 7.68 -24.69
CA ILE A 320 -6.17 8.18 -23.72
C ILE A 320 -5.77 9.65 -24.03
N THR A 321 -6.27 10.21 -25.15
CA THR A 321 -5.87 11.52 -25.64
C THR A 321 -6.80 12.66 -25.20
N GLY A 322 -7.91 12.36 -24.50
CA GLY A 322 -8.84 13.40 -24.00
C GLY A 322 -9.56 14.22 -25.10
N LYS A 323 -9.64 13.69 -26.32
CA LYS A 323 -10.32 14.34 -27.45
C LYS A 323 -11.77 13.89 -27.66
N GLY A 324 -12.38 13.34 -26.63
CA GLY A 324 -13.76 12.86 -26.66
C GLY A 324 -14.60 13.50 -25.54
N ALA A 325 -14.86 14.81 -25.64
CA ALA A 325 -15.95 15.50 -24.97
C ALA A 325 -16.35 16.69 -25.84
#